data_cdf6f0a21ca722f11713702ce16ffcdd
#
_entry.id   cdf6f0a21ca722f11713702ce16ffcdd
#
_cell.length_a   1.000
_cell.length_b   1.000
_cell.length_c   1.000
_cell.angle_alpha   90.00
_cell.angle_beta   90.00
_cell.angle_gamma   90.00
#
_symmetry.space_group_name_H-M   'P 1'
#
loop_
_entity.id
_entity.type
_entity.pdbx_description
1 polymer ?
#
loop_
_entity_poly.entity_id
_entity_poly.type
_entity_poly.pdbx_seq_one_letter_code
_entity_poly.pdbx_strand_id
1 'polypeptide(L)'
;MERRNAWLSYKEADENEMEKLNRAYREFLNKGKTERECVTEIVKQAEAAGYEALEAKISRGDKIQAGDKVYAVGMKKIVALFHVGTEELSKGMSILCAHIDSPRLDIKQNPLYEDTDLAYLDTHYYGGVKKYQWVTLPLAMHGVVVKKDGSVVDISIGEDENDPVLYITDLLIHLAGKQLQKKAAEVIEGESLDILIGSRPLADLPDDKKKEAVKQNVLKILNEKYGIEEEDFLSAELEIVPAGKARECGLDRSMIAAYGQDDRVCAYTSLAAMLEMNETPKRTGCCLLVDKEEIGSVGATGMQSRFFENSVAELLDGMGCYSELAVRRALRNSSMLSSDVSAGYDPAYSEAFEKKNAAYLGRGIVLNKFTGARGKSGSNDANAEYVARVRKIFDDHDVAFQTAELGKVDFGGGGTIAYIAALYGMEVIDSGVAVLSMHSPWEVTSKADVYEAYKAYKAFLLDA
;
A
#
# COMPACT_ATOMS: atom_id res chain seq x y z
N MET A 1 13.07 3.44 27.92
CA MET A 1 14.41 3.30 27.28
C MET A 1 14.38 4.15 26.02
N GLU A 2 15.20 5.20 25.98
CA GLU A 2 15.22 6.11 24.82
C GLU A 2 16.14 5.53 23.74
N ARG A 3 15.63 5.32 22.53
CA ARG A 3 16.42 4.85 21.40
C ARG A 3 17.10 6.03 20.71
N ARG A 4 18.35 5.83 20.28
CA ARG A 4 19.15 6.86 19.61
C ARG A 4 18.58 7.14 18.22
N ASN A 5 18.66 8.40 17.77
CA ASN A 5 18.33 8.77 16.42
C ASN A 5 19.30 8.09 15.43
N ALA A 6 18.79 7.40 14.41
CA ALA A 6 19.56 6.60 13.45
C ALA A 6 20.56 7.45 12.65
N TRP A 7 20.19 8.68 12.29
CA TRP A 7 21.07 9.63 11.60
C TRP A 7 22.41 9.85 12.28
N LEU A 8 22.46 9.72 13.62
CA LEU A 8 23.70 9.93 14.39
C LEU A 8 24.67 8.75 14.32
N SER A 9 24.26 7.63 13.72
CA SER A 9 25.10 6.43 13.55
C SER A 9 25.63 6.27 12.13
N TYR A 10 25.05 6.97 11.17
CA TYR A 10 25.41 6.81 9.75
C TYR A 10 26.78 7.38 9.42
N LYS A 11 27.48 6.68 8.54
CA LYS A 11 28.69 7.11 7.86
C LYS A 11 28.34 7.45 6.41
N GLU A 12 29.25 8.05 5.69
CA GLU A 12 29.09 8.43 4.28
C GLU A 12 28.61 7.25 3.39
N ALA A 13 29.08 6.03 3.66
CA ALA A 13 28.63 4.83 2.93
C ALA A 13 27.15 4.53 3.19
N ASP A 14 26.71 4.62 4.45
CA ASP A 14 25.32 4.37 4.84
C ASP A 14 24.40 5.44 4.23
N GLU A 15 24.82 6.70 4.24
CA GLU A 15 24.08 7.80 3.63
C GLU A 15 23.90 7.60 2.11
N ASN A 16 24.95 7.15 1.41
CA ASN A 16 24.89 6.87 -0.02
C ASN A 16 23.91 5.73 -0.36
N GLU A 17 23.95 4.62 0.40
CA GLU A 17 23.00 3.51 0.20
C GLU A 17 21.57 3.92 0.58
N MET A 18 21.39 4.65 1.66
CA MET A 18 20.10 5.21 2.06
C MET A 18 19.53 6.11 0.96
N GLU A 19 20.31 7.03 0.40
CA GLU A 19 19.86 7.92 -0.67
C GLU A 19 19.50 7.15 -1.96
N LYS A 20 20.28 6.13 -2.30
CA LYS A 20 19.98 5.24 -3.43
C LYS A 20 18.65 4.51 -3.24
N LEU A 21 18.43 3.90 -2.07
CA LEU A 21 17.19 3.22 -1.72
C LEU A 21 15.99 4.17 -1.76
N ASN A 22 16.11 5.34 -1.12
CA ASN A 22 15.03 6.32 -1.04
C ASN A 22 14.70 6.96 -2.41
N ARG A 23 15.67 7.05 -3.32
CA ARG A 23 15.41 7.46 -4.71
C ARG A 23 14.56 6.42 -5.43
N ALA A 24 14.94 5.15 -5.33
CA ALA A 24 14.20 4.05 -5.94
C ALA A 24 12.79 3.89 -5.31
N TYR A 25 12.66 4.10 -4.00
CA TYR A 25 11.37 4.14 -3.32
C TYR A 25 10.46 5.25 -3.87
N ARG A 26 10.96 6.47 -4.03
CA ARG A 26 10.16 7.56 -4.64
C ARG A 26 9.74 7.24 -6.08
N GLU A 27 10.58 6.55 -6.84
CA GLU A 27 10.22 6.10 -8.20
C GLU A 27 9.13 5.03 -8.16
N PHE A 28 9.18 4.10 -7.19
CA PHE A 28 8.12 3.12 -6.96
C PHE A 28 6.79 3.80 -6.64
N LEU A 29 6.76 4.77 -5.72
CA LEU A 29 5.56 5.54 -5.37
C LEU A 29 4.98 6.31 -6.56
N ASN A 30 5.82 6.82 -7.45
CA ASN A 30 5.39 7.53 -8.64
C ASN A 30 4.74 6.63 -9.68
N LYS A 31 5.12 5.35 -9.73
CA LYS A 31 4.62 4.36 -10.69
C LYS A 31 3.46 3.52 -10.14
N GLY A 32 3.40 3.36 -8.84
CA GLY A 32 2.40 2.55 -8.15
C GLY A 32 1.41 3.43 -7.39
N LYS A 33 0.54 4.12 -8.09
CA LYS A 33 -0.53 4.93 -7.48
C LYS A 33 -1.73 4.09 -7.07
N THR A 34 -1.91 2.94 -7.69
CA THR A 34 -2.95 1.96 -7.40
C THR A 34 -2.35 0.60 -7.06
N GLU A 35 -3.11 -0.31 -6.45
CA GLU A 35 -2.64 -1.67 -6.19
C GLU A 35 -2.29 -2.44 -7.46
N ARG A 36 -3.01 -2.21 -8.56
CA ARG A 36 -2.70 -2.82 -9.89
C ARG A 36 -1.36 -2.35 -10.43
N GLU A 37 -1.09 -1.06 -10.33
CA GLU A 37 0.19 -0.48 -10.75
C GLU A 37 1.33 -0.96 -9.86
N CYS A 38 1.10 -1.06 -8.53
CA CYS A 38 2.06 -1.64 -7.60
C CYS A 38 2.41 -3.08 -8.00
N VAL A 39 1.43 -3.95 -8.23
CA VAL A 39 1.69 -5.34 -8.67
C VAL A 39 2.44 -5.38 -10.00
N THR A 40 2.10 -4.53 -10.95
CA THR A 40 2.79 -4.45 -12.23
C THR A 40 4.28 -4.09 -12.06
N GLU A 41 4.59 -3.08 -11.25
CA GLU A 41 5.96 -2.66 -11.01
C GLU A 41 6.72 -3.70 -10.15
N ILE A 42 6.07 -4.34 -9.17
CA ILE A 42 6.63 -5.44 -8.35
C ILE A 42 7.03 -6.62 -9.23
N VAL A 43 6.13 -7.08 -10.09
CA VAL A 43 6.40 -8.22 -11.00
C VAL A 43 7.55 -7.89 -11.94
N LYS A 44 7.56 -6.69 -12.53
CA LYS A 44 8.64 -6.23 -13.40
C LYS A 44 10.00 -6.24 -12.70
N GLN A 45 10.08 -5.77 -11.44
CA GLN A 45 11.32 -5.79 -10.66
C GLN A 45 11.70 -7.22 -10.25
N ALA A 46 10.72 -8.06 -9.90
CA ALA A 46 10.95 -9.45 -9.56
C ALA A 46 11.52 -10.25 -10.75
N GLU A 47 10.92 -10.11 -11.95
CA GLU A 47 11.43 -10.75 -13.17
C GLU A 47 12.86 -10.30 -13.50
N ALA A 48 13.16 -9.00 -13.34
CA ALA A 48 14.52 -8.47 -13.52
C ALA A 48 15.52 -9.05 -12.51
N ALA A 49 15.06 -9.50 -11.32
CA ALA A 49 15.87 -10.17 -10.29
C ALA A 49 15.86 -11.71 -10.42
N GLY A 50 15.30 -12.25 -11.51
CA GLY A 50 15.32 -13.68 -11.82
C GLY A 50 14.16 -14.47 -11.25
N TYR A 51 13.09 -13.83 -10.80
CA TYR A 51 11.84 -14.50 -10.43
C TYR A 51 11.05 -14.90 -11.67
N GLU A 52 10.37 -16.04 -11.58
CA GLU A 52 9.49 -16.55 -12.63
C GLU A 52 8.07 -16.78 -12.06
N ALA A 53 7.05 -16.63 -12.92
CA ALA A 53 5.69 -16.94 -12.51
C ALA A 53 5.55 -18.42 -12.11
N LEU A 54 5.05 -18.66 -10.90
CA LEU A 54 4.84 -20.01 -10.34
C LEU A 54 3.95 -20.85 -11.26
N GLU A 55 2.84 -20.28 -11.74
CA GLU A 55 1.91 -20.95 -12.65
C GLU A 55 2.58 -21.35 -13.97
N ALA A 56 3.46 -20.50 -14.53
CA ALA A 56 4.19 -20.82 -15.76
C ALA A 56 5.15 -21.98 -15.57
N LYS A 57 5.86 -22.02 -14.42
CA LYS A 57 6.78 -23.12 -14.08
C LYS A 57 6.03 -24.44 -13.90
N ILE A 58 4.90 -24.42 -13.17
CA ILE A 58 4.03 -25.59 -12.98
C ILE A 58 3.46 -26.07 -14.31
N SER A 59 2.95 -25.18 -15.17
CA SER A 59 2.36 -25.52 -16.47
C SER A 59 3.34 -26.22 -17.41
N ARG A 60 4.65 -25.97 -17.27
CA ARG A 60 5.70 -26.67 -18.03
C ARG A 60 6.09 -28.01 -17.40
N GLY A 61 5.59 -28.33 -16.21
CA GLY A 61 5.97 -29.53 -15.46
C GLY A 61 7.36 -29.44 -14.83
N ASP A 62 7.91 -28.24 -14.66
CA ASP A 62 9.21 -28.03 -14.03
C ASP A 62 9.10 -28.24 -12.51
N LYS A 63 10.06 -28.99 -11.95
CA LYS A 63 10.13 -29.15 -10.49
C LYS A 63 10.65 -27.87 -9.83
N ILE A 64 10.04 -27.54 -8.70
CA ILE A 64 10.51 -26.47 -7.83
C ILE A 64 11.51 -27.02 -6.82
N GLN A 65 12.64 -26.35 -6.67
CA GLN A 65 13.75 -26.77 -5.82
C GLN A 65 14.39 -25.62 -5.07
N ALA A 66 15.24 -25.93 -4.09
CA ALA A 66 15.99 -24.92 -3.34
C ALA A 66 16.77 -23.99 -4.28
N GLY A 67 16.69 -22.69 -4.03
CA GLY A 67 17.28 -21.63 -4.84
C GLY A 67 16.34 -21.07 -5.91
N ASP A 68 15.22 -21.72 -6.22
CA ASP A 68 14.25 -21.19 -7.16
C ASP A 68 13.59 -19.90 -6.62
N LYS A 69 13.43 -18.92 -7.51
CA LYS A 69 12.74 -17.67 -7.26
C LYS A 69 11.45 -17.64 -8.06
N VAL A 70 10.32 -17.68 -7.39
CA VAL A 70 9.00 -17.73 -8.05
C VAL A 70 8.04 -16.70 -7.46
N TYR A 71 7.08 -16.26 -8.26
CA TYR A 71 6.00 -15.39 -7.81
C TYR A 71 4.63 -15.89 -8.24
N ALA A 72 3.61 -15.60 -7.43
CA ALA A 72 2.20 -15.81 -7.75
C ALA A 72 1.46 -14.47 -7.71
N VAL A 73 0.51 -14.27 -8.63
CA VAL A 73 -0.32 -13.05 -8.72
C VAL A 73 -1.80 -13.43 -8.69
N GLY A 74 -2.58 -12.77 -7.84
CA GLY A 74 -4.02 -12.91 -7.77
C GLY A 74 -4.74 -11.66 -8.31
N MET A 75 -5.57 -11.82 -9.36
CA MET A 75 -6.43 -10.77 -9.93
C MET A 75 -5.70 -9.42 -10.20
N LYS A 76 -4.39 -9.45 -10.40
CA LYS A 76 -3.51 -8.27 -10.61
C LYS A 76 -3.48 -7.28 -9.44
N LYS A 77 -3.86 -7.69 -8.23
CA LYS A 77 -3.97 -6.81 -7.04
C LYS A 77 -3.30 -7.37 -5.78
N ILE A 78 -2.87 -8.62 -5.80
CA ILE A 78 -2.13 -9.28 -4.73
C ILE A 78 -1.00 -10.10 -5.33
N VAL A 79 0.15 -10.14 -4.66
CA VAL A 79 1.33 -10.86 -5.13
C VAL A 79 2.08 -11.49 -3.98
N ALA A 80 2.59 -12.70 -4.19
CA ALA A 80 3.50 -13.39 -3.29
C ALA A 80 4.77 -13.79 -4.04
N LEU A 81 5.93 -13.41 -3.53
CA LEU A 81 7.24 -13.83 -4.03
C LEU A 81 7.82 -14.87 -3.07
N PHE A 82 8.41 -15.91 -3.60
CA PHE A 82 9.08 -16.96 -2.83
C PHE A 82 10.52 -17.17 -3.34
N HIS A 83 11.48 -17.14 -2.44
CA HIS A 83 12.84 -17.64 -2.68
C HIS A 83 13.00 -18.93 -1.89
N VAL A 84 12.96 -20.05 -2.59
CA VAL A 84 12.86 -21.40 -2.00
C VAL A 84 14.13 -21.74 -1.24
N GLY A 85 13.99 -22.05 0.04
CA GLY A 85 15.09 -22.40 0.94
C GLY A 85 15.57 -23.83 0.81
N THR A 86 16.66 -24.15 1.50
CA THR A 86 17.23 -25.50 1.56
C THR A 86 16.51 -26.43 2.56
N GLU A 87 15.78 -25.85 3.52
CA GLU A 87 14.95 -26.62 4.45
C GLU A 87 13.59 -26.96 3.83
N GLU A 88 12.98 -28.04 4.33
CA GLU A 88 11.62 -28.39 3.94
C GLU A 88 10.64 -27.27 4.26
N LEU A 89 9.75 -26.93 3.31
CA LEU A 89 8.75 -25.88 3.49
C LEU A 89 7.84 -26.12 4.70
N SER A 90 7.60 -27.37 5.06
CA SER A 90 6.85 -27.79 6.27
C SER A 90 7.45 -27.28 7.59
N LYS A 91 8.72 -26.85 7.60
CA LYS A 91 9.35 -26.22 8.76
C LYS A 91 9.02 -24.72 8.87
N GLY A 92 8.34 -24.14 7.87
CA GLY A 92 7.89 -22.77 7.84
C GLY A 92 8.76 -21.86 6.98
N MET A 93 8.29 -20.63 6.82
CA MET A 93 8.89 -19.57 6.01
C MET A 93 9.25 -18.36 6.87
N SER A 94 10.18 -17.55 6.40
CA SER A 94 10.42 -16.19 6.90
C SER A 94 9.63 -15.23 6.00
N ILE A 95 8.55 -14.62 6.53
CA ILE A 95 7.56 -13.88 5.75
C ILE A 95 7.63 -12.39 6.07
N LEU A 96 7.76 -11.57 5.03
CA LEU A 96 7.49 -10.13 5.06
C LEU A 96 6.11 -9.92 4.43
N CYS A 97 5.21 -9.23 5.11
CA CYS A 97 3.87 -8.98 4.60
C CYS A 97 3.51 -7.51 4.79
N ALA A 98 2.97 -6.87 3.74
CA ALA A 98 2.53 -5.48 3.74
C ALA A 98 1.32 -5.33 2.82
N HIS A 99 0.60 -4.19 2.91
CA HIS A 99 -0.45 -3.91 1.95
C HIS A 99 -0.01 -2.88 0.90
N ILE A 100 -0.73 -2.84 -0.23
CA ILE A 100 -0.41 -1.98 -1.38
C ILE A 100 -1.57 -1.08 -1.80
N ASP A 101 -2.75 -1.27 -1.22
CA ASP A 101 -3.86 -0.31 -1.32
C ASP A 101 -3.61 0.89 -0.40
N SER A 102 -4.33 1.97 -0.62
CA SER A 102 -4.27 3.20 0.20
C SER A 102 -5.60 3.93 0.12
N PRO A 103 -5.95 4.78 1.11
CA PRO A 103 -7.17 5.57 1.05
C PRO A 103 -7.25 6.45 -0.19
N ARG A 104 -8.40 6.45 -0.86
CA ARG A 104 -8.64 7.13 -2.14
C ARG A 104 -10.10 7.39 -2.41
N LEU A 105 -10.44 7.84 -3.62
CA LEU A 105 -11.81 7.92 -4.10
C LEU A 105 -11.96 7.01 -5.31
N ASP A 106 -12.95 6.13 -5.29
CA ASP A 106 -13.30 5.27 -6.42
C ASP A 106 -14.41 5.91 -7.26
N ILE A 107 -14.34 5.82 -8.58
CA ILE A 107 -15.40 6.26 -9.47
C ILE A 107 -16.56 5.28 -9.40
N LYS A 108 -17.81 5.78 -9.23
CA LYS A 108 -19.04 4.96 -9.22
C LYS A 108 -19.31 4.33 -10.60
N GLN A 109 -20.23 3.36 -10.66
CA GLN A 109 -20.56 2.64 -11.92
C GLN A 109 -21.35 3.48 -12.92
N ASN A 110 -22.14 4.45 -12.47
CA ASN A 110 -22.84 5.42 -13.31
C ASN A 110 -22.41 6.83 -12.91
N PRO A 111 -21.16 7.23 -13.21
CA PRO A 111 -20.56 8.37 -12.55
C PRO A 111 -20.81 9.70 -13.24
N LEU A 112 -21.03 9.67 -14.59
CA LEU A 112 -20.93 10.86 -15.42
C LEU A 112 -22.25 11.62 -15.49
N TYR A 113 -22.26 12.85 -15.00
CA TYR A 113 -23.39 13.77 -15.12
C TYR A 113 -22.96 15.18 -15.46
N GLU A 114 -23.92 15.99 -15.87
CA GLU A 114 -23.75 17.44 -16.11
C GLU A 114 -24.82 18.22 -15.33
N ASP A 115 -24.39 19.28 -14.67
CA ASP A 115 -25.27 20.28 -14.08
C ASP A 115 -24.72 21.68 -14.34
N THR A 116 -25.58 22.57 -14.86
CA THR A 116 -25.24 23.99 -15.13
C THR A 116 -23.95 24.19 -15.91
N ASP A 117 -23.81 23.46 -17.04
CA ASP A 117 -22.63 23.49 -17.95
C ASP A 117 -21.31 23.04 -17.27
N LEU A 118 -21.38 22.24 -16.23
CA LEU A 118 -20.23 21.59 -15.60
C LEU A 118 -20.43 20.06 -15.60
N ALA A 119 -19.43 19.34 -16.07
CA ALA A 119 -19.44 17.87 -16.06
C ALA A 119 -18.65 17.33 -14.89
N TYR A 120 -19.22 16.32 -14.23
CA TYR A 120 -18.68 15.69 -13.05
C TYR A 120 -18.65 14.16 -13.15
N LEU A 121 -17.80 13.54 -12.33
CA LEU A 121 -17.82 12.11 -12.03
C LEU A 121 -18.16 11.90 -10.54
N ASP A 122 -19.22 11.15 -10.27
CA ASP A 122 -19.58 10.69 -8.93
C ASP A 122 -18.53 9.75 -8.36
N THR A 123 -18.19 9.91 -7.08
CA THR A 123 -17.22 9.07 -6.39
C THR A 123 -17.79 8.40 -5.14
N HIS A 124 -17.06 7.37 -4.69
CA HIS A 124 -17.21 6.77 -3.38
C HIS A 124 -15.83 6.71 -2.71
N TYR A 125 -15.69 7.25 -1.49
CA TYR A 125 -14.40 7.17 -0.80
C TYR A 125 -14.10 5.74 -0.34
N TYR A 126 -12.82 5.39 -0.36
CA TYR A 126 -12.25 4.10 0.02
C TYR A 126 -11.32 4.29 1.22
N GLY A 127 -11.51 3.48 2.28
CA GLY A 127 -10.73 3.58 3.51
C GLY A 127 -11.11 4.75 4.41
N GLY A 128 -10.28 5.02 5.39
CA GLY A 128 -10.48 6.03 6.41
C GLY A 128 -9.99 7.42 5.99
N VAL A 129 -10.82 8.24 5.38
CA VAL A 129 -10.44 9.58 4.91
C VAL A 129 -11.03 10.72 5.75
N LYS A 130 -10.27 11.78 5.94
CA LYS A 130 -10.77 13.09 6.34
C LYS A 130 -11.19 13.84 5.09
N LYS A 131 -12.48 13.79 4.73
CA LYS A 131 -13.00 14.29 3.45
C LYS A 131 -12.59 15.73 3.10
N TYR A 132 -12.47 16.61 4.11
CA TYR A 132 -12.05 18.00 3.91
C TYR A 132 -10.58 18.15 3.43
N GLN A 133 -9.77 17.10 3.50
CA GLN A 133 -8.41 17.13 2.96
C GLN A 133 -8.35 16.87 1.45
N TRP A 134 -9.45 16.39 0.85
CA TRP A 134 -9.49 15.95 -0.55
C TRP A 134 -10.03 17.03 -1.50
N VAL A 135 -10.62 18.10 -0.98
CA VAL A 135 -11.07 19.24 -1.78
C VAL A 135 -9.92 20.21 -2.08
N THR A 136 -10.02 20.94 -3.19
CA THR A 136 -9.06 21.98 -3.61
C THR A 136 -7.63 21.50 -3.86
N LEU A 137 -7.49 20.23 -4.23
CA LEU A 137 -6.21 19.62 -4.61
C LEU A 137 -6.21 19.25 -6.09
N PRO A 138 -5.06 19.33 -6.76
CA PRO A 138 -4.86 18.65 -8.03
C PRO A 138 -4.98 17.13 -7.83
N LEU A 139 -5.84 16.50 -8.62
CA LEU A 139 -6.10 15.07 -8.57
C LEU A 139 -5.80 14.42 -9.92
N ALA A 140 -5.43 13.16 -9.88
CA ALA A 140 -5.18 12.29 -11.02
C ALA A 140 -6.18 11.13 -11.01
N MET A 141 -6.44 10.55 -12.17
CA MET A 141 -7.27 9.36 -12.35
C MET A 141 -6.42 8.23 -12.90
N HIS A 142 -6.43 7.10 -12.21
CA HIS A 142 -5.72 5.88 -12.58
C HIS A 142 -6.66 4.69 -12.62
N GLY A 143 -6.28 3.64 -13.32
CA GLY A 143 -6.99 2.38 -13.30
C GLY A 143 -7.19 1.75 -14.65
N VAL A 144 -8.22 0.93 -14.77
CA VAL A 144 -8.52 0.17 -16.00
C VAL A 144 -10.00 0.23 -16.34
N VAL A 145 -10.25 0.19 -17.65
CA VAL A 145 -11.58 -0.04 -18.22
C VAL A 145 -11.54 -1.34 -19.02
N VAL A 146 -12.40 -2.29 -18.67
CA VAL A 146 -12.52 -3.55 -19.41
C VAL A 146 -13.76 -3.49 -20.27
N LYS A 147 -13.57 -3.48 -21.60
CA LYS A 147 -14.67 -3.39 -22.58
C LYS A 147 -15.41 -4.71 -22.72
N LYS A 148 -16.60 -4.67 -23.33
CA LYS A 148 -17.43 -5.87 -23.58
C LYS A 148 -16.74 -6.96 -24.41
N ASP A 149 -15.80 -6.59 -25.28
CA ASP A 149 -15.01 -7.53 -26.07
C ASP A 149 -13.84 -8.17 -25.31
N GLY A 150 -13.67 -7.79 -24.02
CA GLY A 150 -12.59 -8.25 -23.16
C GLY A 150 -11.29 -7.46 -23.29
N SER A 151 -11.23 -6.48 -24.16
CA SER A 151 -10.06 -5.59 -24.26
C SER A 151 -9.94 -4.72 -23.00
N VAL A 152 -8.70 -4.51 -22.53
CA VAL A 152 -8.38 -3.72 -21.34
C VAL A 152 -7.72 -2.42 -21.78
N VAL A 153 -8.21 -1.32 -21.25
CA VAL A 153 -7.67 0.01 -21.49
C VAL A 153 -7.14 0.54 -20.16
N ASP A 154 -5.84 0.79 -20.10
CA ASP A 154 -5.22 1.43 -18.95
C ASP A 154 -5.46 2.95 -19.00
N ILE A 155 -5.85 3.52 -17.87
CA ILE A 155 -6.11 4.95 -17.70
C ILE A 155 -5.10 5.54 -16.73
N SER A 156 -4.42 6.60 -17.17
CA SER A 156 -3.59 7.46 -16.33
C SER A 156 -3.74 8.90 -16.84
N ILE A 157 -4.33 9.77 -16.05
CA ILE A 157 -4.61 11.16 -16.39
C ILE A 157 -4.23 12.02 -15.18
N GLY A 158 -3.38 13.03 -15.36
CA GLY A 158 -3.04 14.03 -14.36
C GLY A 158 -1.64 13.90 -13.75
N GLU A 159 -0.82 12.94 -14.19
CA GLU A 159 0.55 12.75 -13.70
C GLU A 159 1.63 13.41 -14.59
N ASP A 160 1.40 13.47 -15.90
CA ASP A 160 2.30 14.18 -16.80
C ASP A 160 2.04 15.70 -16.72
N GLU A 161 3.09 16.53 -16.87
CA GLU A 161 2.97 17.99 -16.84
C GLU A 161 2.07 18.55 -17.94
N ASN A 162 1.85 17.81 -19.02
CA ASN A 162 0.95 18.17 -20.11
C ASN A 162 -0.47 17.62 -19.93
N ASP A 163 -0.71 16.74 -18.96
CA ASP A 163 -2.05 16.26 -18.66
C ASP A 163 -2.87 17.32 -17.90
N PRO A 164 -4.18 17.35 -18.11
CA PRO A 164 -5.06 18.13 -17.23
C PRO A 164 -5.13 17.44 -15.88
N VAL A 165 -5.16 18.25 -14.81
CA VAL A 165 -5.52 17.74 -13.47
C VAL A 165 -7.03 17.74 -13.30
N LEU A 166 -7.52 16.85 -12.43
CA LEU A 166 -8.91 16.80 -11.98
C LEU A 166 -9.05 17.55 -10.65
N TYR A 167 -10.27 17.89 -10.25
CA TYR A 167 -10.44 18.79 -9.12
C TYR A 167 -11.79 18.57 -8.40
N ILE A 168 -11.77 18.62 -7.07
CA ILE A 168 -12.99 18.73 -6.26
C ILE A 168 -13.09 20.16 -5.73
N THR A 169 -14.19 20.83 -6.01
CA THR A 169 -14.40 22.21 -5.56
C THR A 169 -14.78 22.28 -4.09
N ASP A 170 -14.49 23.41 -3.46
CA ASP A 170 -15.02 23.76 -2.13
C ASP A 170 -15.67 25.14 -2.17
N LEU A 171 -16.54 25.40 -1.21
CA LEU A 171 -17.23 26.66 -1.14
C LEU A 171 -16.28 27.80 -0.71
N LEU A 172 -16.35 28.91 -1.39
CA LEU A 172 -15.54 30.07 -1.03
C LEU A 172 -15.89 30.58 0.38
N ILE A 173 -14.90 31.07 1.10
CA ILE A 173 -15.00 31.49 2.51
C ILE A 173 -16.16 32.48 2.79
N HIS A 174 -16.43 33.41 1.85
CA HIS A 174 -17.48 34.43 2.03
C HIS A 174 -18.92 33.85 1.98
N LEU A 175 -19.10 32.66 1.46
CA LEU A 175 -20.38 31.94 1.44
C LEU A 175 -20.41 30.77 2.44
N ALA A 176 -19.29 30.42 3.05
CA ALA A 176 -19.11 29.23 3.88
C ALA A 176 -19.67 29.34 5.32
N GLY A 177 -20.41 30.41 5.66
CA GLY A 177 -20.85 30.67 7.04
C GLY A 177 -21.61 29.52 7.70
N LYS A 178 -22.47 28.81 6.95
CA LYS A 178 -23.18 27.61 7.45
C LYS A 178 -22.29 26.38 7.45
N GLN A 179 -21.43 26.21 6.43
CA GLN A 179 -20.51 25.09 6.31
C GLN A 179 -19.51 25.07 7.49
N LEU A 180 -18.95 26.22 7.86
CA LEU A 180 -17.99 26.34 8.97
C LEU A 180 -18.59 26.07 10.36
N GLN A 181 -19.90 26.00 10.50
CA GLN A 181 -20.59 25.63 11.75
C GLN A 181 -20.80 24.12 11.88
N LYS A 182 -20.59 23.36 10.80
CA LYS A 182 -20.69 21.88 10.84
C LYS A 182 -19.48 21.29 11.58
N LYS A 183 -19.66 20.05 12.09
CA LYS A 183 -18.51 19.28 12.60
C LYS A 183 -17.56 18.95 11.46
N ALA A 184 -16.27 18.80 11.75
CA ALA A 184 -15.26 18.48 10.74
C ALA A 184 -15.60 17.22 9.90
N ALA A 185 -16.23 16.21 10.49
CA ALA A 185 -16.70 15.01 9.79
C ALA A 185 -17.84 15.27 8.79
N GLU A 186 -18.56 16.39 8.94
CA GLU A 186 -19.76 16.75 8.19
C GLU A 186 -19.52 17.96 7.27
N VAL A 187 -18.36 18.63 7.40
CA VAL A 187 -18.06 19.88 6.66
C VAL A 187 -18.02 19.64 5.15
N ILE A 188 -17.56 18.49 4.73
CA ILE A 188 -17.66 17.96 3.36
C ILE A 188 -18.48 16.67 3.43
N GLU A 189 -19.55 16.59 2.67
CA GLU A 189 -20.39 15.39 2.58
C GLU A 189 -19.78 14.38 1.59
N GLY A 190 -19.97 13.08 1.79
CA GLY A 190 -19.40 12.04 0.90
C GLY A 190 -19.90 12.18 -0.54
N GLU A 191 -21.19 12.47 -0.70
CA GLU A 191 -21.81 12.71 -2.01
C GLU A 191 -21.42 14.05 -2.66
N SER A 192 -20.61 14.87 -1.99
CA SER A 192 -20.04 16.11 -2.55
C SER A 192 -18.58 15.99 -2.97
N LEU A 193 -18.02 14.78 -2.93
CA LEU A 193 -16.66 14.48 -3.40
C LEU A 193 -16.64 14.18 -4.91
N ASP A 194 -17.42 14.91 -5.69
CA ASP A 194 -17.54 14.73 -7.13
C ASP A 194 -16.42 15.44 -7.87
N ILE A 195 -15.87 14.75 -8.85
CA ILE A 195 -14.73 15.23 -9.61
C ILE A 195 -15.19 16.11 -10.76
N LEU A 196 -14.82 17.37 -10.75
CA LEU A 196 -15.01 18.28 -11.88
C LEU A 196 -14.07 17.91 -13.02
N ILE A 197 -14.63 17.59 -14.18
CA ILE A 197 -13.90 17.07 -15.35
C ILE A 197 -14.08 17.90 -16.63
N GLY A 198 -15.00 18.85 -16.66
CA GLY A 198 -15.19 19.66 -17.86
C GLY A 198 -16.21 20.78 -17.72
N SER A 199 -16.07 21.79 -18.58
CA SER A 199 -16.99 22.94 -18.68
C SER A 199 -17.18 23.44 -20.12
N ARG A 200 -16.59 22.75 -21.10
CA ARG A 200 -16.68 23.16 -22.53
C ARG A 200 -17.77 22.37 -23.23
N PRO A 201 -18.85 23.02 -23.73
CA PRO A 201 -19.88 22.32 -24.46
C PRO A 201 -19.39 21.87 -25.85
N LEU A 202 -19.91 20.75 -26.32
CA LEU A 202 -19.77 20.31 -27.71
C LEU A 202 -20.74 21.11 -28.58
N ALA A 203 -20.25 21.67 -29.68
CA ALA A 203 -21.09 22.33 -30.67
C ALA A 203 -21.81 21.31 -31.58
N ASP A 204 -22.84 21.74 -32.24
CA ASP A 204 -23.56 20.98 -33.31
C ASP A 204 -24.17 19.64 -32.84
N LEU A 205 -24.78 19.66 -31.66
CA LEU A 205 -25.51 18.52 -31.11
C LEU A 205 -26.99 18.50 -31.56
N PRO A 206 -27.58 17.30 -31.70
CA PRO A 206 -29.04 17.13 -31.81
C PRO A 206 -29.75 17.76 -30.59
N ASP A 207 -31.00 18.22 -30.78
CA ASP A 207 -31.74 18.98 -29.77
C ASP A 207 -31.95 18.20 -28.47
N ASP A 208 -32.08 16.87 -28.50
CA ASP A 208 -32.22 15.98 -27.39
C ASP A 208 -30.93 15.88 -26.52
N LYS A 209 -29.78 16.17 -27.10
CA LYS A 209 -28.46 16.11 -26.40
C LYS A 209 -27.93 17.48 -26.01
N LYS A 210 -28.55 18.59 -26.40
CA LYS A 210 -28.08 19.95 -26.09
C LYS A 210 -28.02 20.27 -24.59
N LYS A 211 -28.84 19.59 -23.77
CA LYS A 211 -28.87 19.79 -22.32
C LYS A 211 -27.66 19.18 -21.60
N GLU A 212 -26.91 18.32 -22.25
CA GLU A 212 -25.72 17.63 -21.72
C GLU A 212 -24.51 17.85 -22.63
N ALA A 213 -24.38 19.05 -23.18
CA ALA A 213 -23.37 19.35 -24.20
C ALA A 213 -21.93 19.24 -23.69
N VAL A 214 -21.68 19.54 -22.41
CA VAL A 214 -20.37 19.38 -21.78
C VAL A 214 -20.08 17.89 -21.55
N LYS A 215 -21.03 17.12 -21.04
CA LYS A 215 -20.94 15.67 -20.91
C LYS A 215 -20.63 15.01 -22.25
N GLN A 216 -21.32 15.41 -23.33
CA GLN A 216 -21.07 14.88 -24.68
C GLN A 216 -19.66 15.21 -25.16
N ASN A 217 -19.11 16.38 -24.83
CA ASN A 217 -17.73 16.72 -25.16
C ASN A 217 -16.72 15.86 -24.38
N VAL A 218 -16.94 15.60 -23.10
CA VAL A 218 -16.11 14.71 -22.29
C VAL A 218 -16.13 13.29 -22.84
N LEU A 219 -17.31 12.75 -23.16
CA LEU A 219 -17.44 11.43 -23.78
C LEU A 219 -16.70 11.36 -25.13
N LYS A 220 -16.78 12.39 -25.93
CA LYS A 220 -16.02 12.48 -27.17
C LYS A 220 -14.52 12.41 -26.93
N ILE A 221 -13.98 13.14 -25.96
CA ILE A 221 -12.56 13.14 -25.59
C ILE A 221 -12.14 11.74 -25.11
N LEU A 222 -12.92 11.09 -24.24
CA LEU A 222 -12.66 9.75 -23.75
C LEU A 222 -12.69 8.70 -24.89
N ASN A 223 -13.62 8.85 -25.82
CA ASN A 223 -13.71 7.97 -26.97
C ASN A 223 -12.51 8.18 -27.92
N GLU A 224 -12.16 9.42 -28.25
CA GLU A 224 -11.04 9.73 -29.16
C GLU A 224 -9.68 9.29 -28.60
N LYS A 225 -9.46 9.46 -27.29
CA LYS A 225 -8.17 9.14 -26.65
C LYS A 225 -8.06 7.66 -26.24
N TYR A 226 -9.13 7.07 -25.74
CA TYR A 226 -9.11 5.74 -25.11
C TYR A 226 -10.09 4.74 -25.75
N GLY A 227 -10.94 5.19 -26.69
CA GLY A 227 -11.99 4.38 -27.28
C GLY A 227 -13.07 3.94 -26.28
N ILE A 228 -13.29 4.72 -25.22
CA ILE A 228 -14.25 4.44 -24.14
C ILE A 228 -15.58 5.09 -24.46
N GLU A 229 -16.67 4.37 -24.22
CA GLU A 229 -18.05 4.85 -24.24
C GLU A 229 -18.61 4.94 -22.81
N GLU A 230 -19.73 5.64 -22.62
CA GLU A 230 -20.34 5.82 -21.28
C GLU A 230 -20.67 4.48 -20.61
N GLU A 231 -21.13 3.48 -21.38
CA GLU A 231 -21.45 2.15 -20.87
C GLU A 231 -20.23 1.40 -20.30
N ASP A 232 -19.01 1.72 -20.76
CA ASP A 232 -17.78 1.05 -20.32
C ASP A 232 -17.40 1.36 -18.85
N PHE A 233 -17.96 2.43 -18.27
CA PHE A 233 -17.81 2.71 -16.82
C PHE A 233 -18.39 1.58 -15.95
N LEU A 234 -19.34 0.81 -16.43
CA LEU A 234 -19.94 -0.32 -15.68
C LEU A 234 -18.90 -1.41 -15.35
N SER A 235 -17.84 -1.53 -16.12
CA SER A 235 -16.75 -2.49 -15.95
C SER A 235 -15.40 -1.79 -15.81
N ALA A 236 -15.39 -0.61 -15.23
CA ALA A 236 -14.18 0.14 -14.91
C ALA A 236 -13.78 -0.03 -13.43
N GLU A 237 -12.50 0.02 -13.16
CA GLU A 237 -11.91 0.24 -11.85
C GLU A 237 -11.03 1.48 -11.98
N LEU A 238 -11.61 2.64 -11.64
CA LEU A 238 -10.97 3.95 -11.76
C LEU A 238 -10.87 4.60 -10.38
N GLU A 239 -9.65 4.97 -10.03
CA GLU A 239 -9.27 5.51 -8.75
C GLU A 239 -8.78 6.96 -8.91
N ILE A 240 -9.26 7.83 -8.04
CA ILE A 240 -8.83 9.23 -7.96
C ILE A 240 -7.86 9.36 -6.80
N VAL A 241 -6.69 9.84 -7.11
CA VAL A 241 -5.56 9.99 -6.19
C VAL A 241 -4.95 11.39 -6.30
N PRO A 242 -4.17 11.87 -5.32
CA PRO A 242 -3.45 13.12 -5.44
C PRO A 242 -2.48 13.11 -6.62
N ALA A 243 -2.59 14.11 -7.49
CA ALA A 243 -1.68 14.30 -8.61
C ALA A 243 -0.29 14.74 -8.13
N GLY A 244 0.74 14.23 -8.76
CA GLY A 244 2.11 14.64 -8.54
C GLY A 244 3.00 13.59 -7.91
N LYS A 245 4.31 13.84 -8.05
CA LYS A 245 5.37 12.88 -7.70
C LYS A 245 5.76 12.98 -6.23
N ALA A 246 6.21 11.86 -5.67
CA ALA A 246 6.89 11.81 -4.37
C ALA A 246 8.09 12.76 -4.32
N ARG A 247 8.22 13.52 -3.24
CA ARG A 247 9.24 14.57 -3.10
C ARG A 247 10.00 14.45 -1.80
N GLU A 248 11.24 14.91 -1.80
CA GLU A 248 11.96 15.17 -0.56
C GLU A 248 11.27 16.27 0.23
N CYS A 249 11.21 16.09 1.54
CA CYS A 249 10.55 17.00 2.47
C CYS A 249 11.54 17.50 3.54
N GLY A 250 11.33 18.71 4.00
CA GLY A 250 12.24 19.41 4.92
C GLY A 250 13.37 20.13 4.19
N LEU A 251 13.90 21.19 4.81
CA LEU A 251 15.02 21.98 4.24
C LEU A 251 16.30 21.15 4.13
N ASP A 252 16.46 20.20 5.03
CA ASP A 252 17.58 19.24 5.09
C ASP A 252 17.36 18.00 4.22
N ARG A 253 16.20 17.88 3.55
CA ARG A 253 15.82 16.75 2.69
C ARG A 253 15.84 15.38 3.40
N SER A 254 15.65 15.35 4.70
CA SER A 254 15.70 14.13 5.53
C SER A 254 14.46 13.27 5.46
N MET A 255 13.37 13.78 4.85
CA MET A 255 12.07 13.14 4.81
C MET A 255 11.57 13.00 3.36
N ILE A 256 10.53 12.18 3.18
CA ILE A 256 9.79 12.03 1.94
C ILE A 256 8.34 12.41 2.19
N ALA A 257 7.78 13.26 1.34
CA ALA A 257 6.36 13.57 1.27
C ALA A 257 5.77 12.92 0.00
N ALA A 258 4.73 12.10 0.17
CA ALA A 258 4.08 11.41 -0.94
C ALA A 258 2.68 10.92 -0.53
N TYR A 259 1.87 10.60 -1.53
CA TYR A 259 0.63 9.84 -1.39
C TYR A 259 0.92 8.35 -1.23
N GLY A 260 0.17 7.70 -0.34
CA GLY A 260 0.14 6.24 -0.22
C GLY A 260 1.42 5.64 0.37
N GLN A 261 2.12 6.36 1.26
CA GLN A 261 3.22 5.78 2.02
C GLN A 261 2.73 4.73 3.02
N ASP A 262 1.49 4.85 3.48
CA ASP A 262 0.68 3.83 4.11
C ASP A 262 0.07 2.91 3.03
N ASP A 263 0.50 1.65 2.82
CA ASP A 263 1.68 1.01 3.45
C ASP A 263 2.75 0.67 2.39
N ARG A 264 2.78 1.43 1.29
CA ARG A 264 3.74 1.20 0.20
C ARG A 264 5.19 1.39 0.63
N VAL A 265 5.44 2.07 1.75
CA VAL A 265 6.80 2.17 2.29
C VAL A 265 7.28 0.82 2.80
N CYS A 266 6.45 0.08 3.54
CA CYS A 266 6.79 -1.25 4.01
C CYS A 266 6.74 -2.28 2.87
N ALA A 267 5.80 -2.13 1.93
CA ALA A 267 5.73 -2.98 0.73
C ALA A 267 7.01 -2.88 -0.11
N TYR A 268 7.47 -1.66 -0.41
CA TYR A 268 8.68 -1.45 -1.19
C TYR A 268 9.96 -1.93 -0.47
N THR A 269 10.10 -1.63 0.82
CA THR A 269 11.28 -2.04 1.59
C THR A 269 11.33 -3.56 1.79
N SER A 270 10.18 -4.23 1.92
CA SER A 270 10.06 -5.69 1.91
C SER A 270 10.47 -6.28 0.55
N LEU A 271 9.96 -5.70 -0.54
CA LEU A 271 10.34 -6.09 -1.90
C LEU A 271 11.85 -5.92 -2.12
N ALA A 272 12.41 -4.76 -1.80
CA ALA A 272 13.83 -4.48 -1.98
C ALA A 272 14.71 -5.49 -1.20
N ALA A 273 14.35 -5.78 0.05
CA ALA A 273 15.04 -6.79 0.85
C ALA A 273 14.98 -8.18 0.20
N MET A 274 13.81 -8.57 -0.31
CA MET A 274 13.59 -9.87 -0.94
C MET A 274 14.37 -10.00 -2.26
N LEU A 275 14.39 -8.97 -3.10
CA LEU A 275 15.07 -8.98 -4.40
C LEU A 275 16.61 -9.02 -4.28
N GLU A 276 17.15 -8.49 -3.19
CA GLU A 276 18.61 -8.51 -2.92
C GLU A 276 19.12 -9.82 -2.31
N MET A 277 18.24 -10.79 -2.00
CA MET A 277 18.65 -12.12 -1.57
C MET A 277 19.27 -12.90 -2.74
N ASN A 278 20.61 -12.89 -2.85
CA ASN A 278 21.32 -13.58 -3.93
C ASN A 278 21.63 -15.04 -3.60
N GLU A 279 21.88 -15.36 -2.34
CA GLU A 279 22.19 -16.72 -1.89
C GLU A 279 20.89 -17.46 -1.54
N THR A 280 20.89 -18.77 -1.80
CA THR A 280 19.77 -19.63 -1.41
C THR A 280 19.60 -19.60 0.11
N PRO A 281 18.45 -19.14 0.63
CA PRO A 281 18.23 -19.04 2.06
C PRO A 281 18.12 -20.45 2.70
N LYS A 282 18.31 -20.51 4.00
CA LYS A 282 18.05 -21.73 4.75
C LYS A 282 16.55 -22.03 4.81
N ARG A 283 15.76 -21.07 5.30
CA ARG A 283 14.30 -21.11 5.25
C ARG A 283 13.81 -20.41 3.98
N THR A 284 12.71 -20.86 3.41
CA THR A 284 12.09 -20.15 2.29
C THR A 284 11.71 -18.73 2.73
N GLY A 285 12.24 -17.75 2.01
CA GLY A 285 11.81 -16.35 2.15
C GLY A 285 10.52 -16.12 1.38
N CYS A 286 9.61 -15.36 1.95
CA CYS A 286 8.36 -14.95 1.30
C CYS A 286 8.14 -13.45 1.46
N CYS A 287 7.76 -12.76 0.37
CA CYS A 287 7.24 -11.40 0.40
C CYS A 287 5.81 -11.44 -0.11
N LEU A 288 4.84 -11.19 0.79
CA LEU A 288 3.41 -11.21 0.51
C LEU A 288 2.87 -9.78 0.55
N LEU A 289 2.38 -9.28 -0.59
CA LEU A 289 1.88 -7.92 -0.71
C LEU A 289 0.39 -7.99 -1.09
N VAL A 290 -0.46 -7.52 -0.17
CA VAL A 290 -1.91 -7.71 -0.22
C VAL A 290 -2.66 -6.41 -0.52
N ASP A 291 -3.90 -6.55 -0.93
CA ASP A 291 -4.87 -5.49 -1.20
C ASP A 291 -5.92 -5.43 -0.08
N LYS A 292 -6.71 -4.37 -0.04
CA LYS A 292 -7.93 -4.22 0.80
C LYS A 292 -7.72 -4.12 2.31
N GLU A 293 -6.50 -3.84 2.77
CA GLU A 293 -6.27 -3.61 4.20
C GLU A 293 -7.16 -2.48 4.72
N GLU A 294 -7.18 -1.38 4.00
CA GLU A 294 -7.88 -0.13 4.32
C GLU A 294 -9.41 -0.25 4.46
N ILE A 295 -9.96 -1.36 3.97
CA ILE A 295 -11.39 -1.68 4.07
C ILE A 295 -11.67 -3.00 4.80
N GLY A 296 -10.69 -3.47 5.60
CA GLY A 296 -10.84 -4.63 6.49
C GLY A 296 -10.36 -5.96 5.92
N SER A 297 -9.51 -5.95 4.88
CA SER A 297 -8.87 -7.15 4.29
C SER A 297 -9.83 -8.21 3.72
N VAL A 298 -11.10 -7.87 3.49
CA VAL A 298 -12.15 -8.77 2.98
C VAL A 298 -12.17 -8.75 1.46
N GLY A 299 -12.35 -9.92 0.84
CA GLY A 299 -12.43 -10.08 -0.60
C GLY A 299 -11.30 -10.93 -1.17
N ALA A 300 -11.35 -11.18 -2.49
CA ALA A 300 -10.50 -12.17 -3.14
C ALA A 300 -9.00 -11.81 -3.19
N THR A 301 -8.65 -10.54 -2.97
CA THR A 301 -7.29 -10.01 -3.03
C THR A 301 -6.79 -9.51 -1.67
N GLY A 302 -7.66 -9.48 -0.64
CA GLY A 302 -7.29 -9.12 0.73
C GLY A 302 -6.61 -10.27 1.47
N MET A 303 -6.02 -9.97 2.64
CA MET A 303 -5.32 -10.97 3.47
C MET A 303 -6.26 -12.09 3.97
N GLN A 304 -7.57 -11.87 4.05
CA GLN A 304 -8.57 -12.89 4.41
C GLN A 304 -8.88 -13.86 3.25
N SER A 305 -8.37 -13.60 2.04
CA SER A 305 -8.53 -14.51 0.91
C SER A 305 -7.75 -15.82 1.09
N ARG A 306 -8.06 -16.80 0.26
CA ARG A 306 -7.29 -18.06 0.20
C ARG A 306 -6.05 -17.98 -0.70
N PHE A 307 -5.75 -16.81 -1.25
CA PHE A 307 -4.65 -16.63 -2.20
C PHE A 307 -3.32 -17.14 -1.65
N PHE A 308 -2.95 -16.71 -0.44
CA PHE A 308 -1.68 -17.10 0.18
C PHE A 308 -1.62 -18.62 0.47
N GLU A 309 -2.67 -19.18 1.08
CA GLU A 309 -2.77 -20.61 1.36
C GLU A 309 -2.69 -21.45 0.08
N ASN A 310 -3.39 -21.02 -0.99
CA ASN A 310 -3.35 -21.69 -2.29
C ASN A 310 -1.95 -21.60 -2.92
N SER A 311 -1.29 -20.42 -2.85
CA SER A 311 0.07 -20.25 -3.38
C SER A 311 1.08 -21.17 -2.68
N VAL A 312 0.95 -21.36 -1.36
CA VAL A 312 1.78 -22.30 -0.59
C VAL A 312 1.48 -23.74 -0.98
N ALA A 313 0.21 -24.07 -1.24
CA ALA A 313 -0.18 -25.42 -1.69
C ALA A 313 0.42 -25.74 -3.07
N GLU A 314 0.31 -24.83 -4.03
CA GLU A 314 0.90 -24.95 -5.37
C GLU A 314 2.44 -25.05 -5.31
N LEU A 315 3.08 -24.29 -4.42
CA LEU A 315 4.53 -24.36 -4.20
C LEU A 315 4.93 -25.76 -3.70
N LEU A 316 4.20 -26.31 -2.73
CA LEU A 316 4.43 -27.68 -2.22
C LEU A 316 4.18 -28.76 -3.27
N ASP A 317 3.18 -28.57 -4.13
CA ASP A 317 2.87 -29.51 -5.22
C ASP A 317 4.00 -29.51 -6.26
N GLY A 318 4.45 -28.33 -6.70
CA GLY A 318 5.59 -28.17 -7.58
C GLY A 318 6.91 -28.72 -7.02
N MET A 319 7.06 -28.75 -5.68
CA MET A 319 8.17 -29.41 -4.98
C MET A 319 7.97 -30.93 -4.87
N GLY A 320 6.81 -31.48 -5.22
CA GLY A 320 6.46 -32.91 -5.11
C GLY A 320 6.23 -33.38 -3.67
N CYS A 321 5.88 -32.48 -2.74
CA CYS A 321 5.66 -32.80 -1.32
C CYS A 321 4.32 -32.29 -0.76
N TYR A 322 3.35 -32.03 -1.65
CA TYR A 322 2.02 -31.57 -1.26
C TYR A 322 1.28 -32.60 -0.37
N SER A 323 0.71 -32.09 0.69
CA SER A 323 -0.41 -32.69 1.43
C SER A 323 -1.09 -31.58 2.24
N GLU A 324 -2.38 -31.78 2.58
CA GLU A 324 -3.12 -30.88 3.48
C GLU A 324 -2.34 -30.58 4.77
N LEU A 325 -1.69 -31.60 5.34
CA LEU A 325 -0.92 -31.44 6.56
C LEU A 325 0.40 -30.68 6.33
N ALA A 326 1.02 -30.83 5.15
CA ALA A 326 2.23 -30.10 4.79
C ALA A 326 1.93 -28.59 4.68
N VAL A 327 0.82 -28.20 4.01
CA VAL A 327 0.36 -26.80 3.94
C VAL A 327 0.15 -26.20 5.33
N ARG A 328 -0.61 -26.90 6.18
CA ARG A 328 -0.89 -26.45 7.56
C ARG A 328 0.38 -26.33 8.42
N ARG A 329 1.34 -27.21 8.24
CA ARG A 329 2.63 -27.16 8.93
C ARG A 329 3.48 -25.98 8.41
N ALA A 330 3.53 -25.78 7.08
CA ALA A 330 4.25 -24.68 6.47
C ALA A 330 3.75 -23.35 7.03
N LEU A 331 2.44 -23.11 7.03
CA LEU A 331 1.83 -21.91 7.56
C LEU A 331 2.06 -21.75 9.07
N ARG A 332 1.75 -22.77 9.87
CA ARG A 332 1.87 -22.69 11.33
C ARG A 332 3.29 -22.47 11.83
N ASN A 333 4.27 -23.06 11.16
CA ASN A 333 5.68 -23.01 11.57
C ASN A 333 6.39 -21.76 10.99
N SER A 334 5.70 -20.91 10.24
CA SER A 334 6.24 -19.67 9.70
C SER A 334 6.38 -18.59 10.76
N SER A 335 7.27 -17.65 10.49
CA SER A 335 7.45 -16.41 11.26
C SER A 335 7.22 -15.23 10.33
N MET A 336 6.47 -14.22 10.77
CA MET A 336 6.09 -13.07 9.95
C MET A 336 6.41 -11.76 10.64
N LEU A 337 7.04 -10.84 9.89
CA LEU A 337 6.91 -9.42 10.13
C LEU A 337 5.71 -8.94 9.32
N SER A 338 4.60 -8.63 10.01
CA SER A 338 3.43 -7.99 9.43
C SER A 338 3.75 -6.51 9.37
N SER A 339 4.18 -6.07 8.21
CA SER A 339 4.61 -4.70 8.03
C SER A 339 3.39 -3.82 7.80
N ASP A 340 3.30 -2.76 8.61
CA ASP A 340 2.29 -1.72 8.51
C ASP A 340 2.84 -0.49 9.23
N VAL A 341 2.57 0.69 8.70
CA VAL A 341 3.09 1.94 9.24
C VAL A 341 2.58 2.20 10.66
N SER A 342 3.33 2.97 11.41
CA SER A 342 2.95 3.39 12.77
C SER A 342 2.75 4.90 12.83
N ALA A 343 1.77 5.35 13.62
CA ALA A 343 1.53 6.79 13.80
C ALA A 343 2.74 7.49 14.42
N GLY A 344 3.40 8.33 13.64
CA GLY A 344 4.52 9.16 14.10
C GLY A 344 4.08 10.19 15.13
N TYR A 345 4.85 10.33 16.21
CA TYR A 345 4.59 11.37 17.20
C TYR A 345 4.70 12.76 16.58
N ASP A 346 3.59 13.48 16.57
CA ASP A 346 3.54 14.87 16.12
C ASP A 346 3.37 15.80 17.32
N PRO A 347 4.34 16.70 17.59
CA PRO A 347 4.24 17.67 18.69
C PRO A 347 3.01 18.58 18.62
N ALA A 348 2.47 18.83 17.41
CA ALA A 348 1.27 19.64 17.21
C ALA A 348 -0.01 18.95 17.72
N TYR A 349 0.04 17.61 17.88
CA TYR A 349 -1.07 16.77 18.34
C TYR A 349 -0.65 15.87 19.50
N SER A 350 0.23 16.38 20.37
CA SER A 350 0.84 15.62 21.48
C SER A 350 -0.15 14.98 22.45
N GLU A 351 -1.36 15.52 22.54
CA GLU A 351 -2.44 14.99 23.38
C GLU A 351 -2.97 13.62 22.92
N ALA A 352 -2.76 13.24 21.66
CA ALA A 352 -3.18 11.94 21.11
C ALA A 352 -2.19 10.80 21.46
N PHE A 353 -0.98 11.11 21.96
CA PHE A 353 0.10 10.15 22.16
C PHE A 353 0.51 10.00 23.61
N GLU A 354 1.03 8.82 23.97
CA GLU A 354 1.82 8.57 25.18
C GLU A 354 3.30 8.54 24.81
N LYS A 355 4.06 9.56 25.25
CA LYS A 355 5.44 9.80 24.79
C LYS A 355 6.43 8.65 24.95
N LYS A 356 6.26 7.79 25.94
CA LYS A 356 7.19 6.67 26.18
C LYS A 356 6.98 5.51 25.21
N ASN A 357 5.77 5.42 24.64
CA ASN A 357 5.35 4.35 23.77
C ASN A 357 4.87 4.88 22.40
N ALA A 358 5.35 6.04 21.97
CA ALA A 358 5.08 6.60 20.65
C ALA A 358 6.24 6.31 19.69
N ALA A 359 5.92 6.21 18.39
CA ALA A 359 6.90 6.11 17.31
C ALA A 359 7.46 7.50 16.97
N TYR A 360 8.74 7.60 16.75
CA TYR A 360 9.43 8.85 16.41
C TYR A 360 10.16 8.72 15.07
N LEU A 361 10.04 9.74 14.22
CA LEU A 361 10.80 9.80 12.97
C LEU A 361 12.31 9.82 13.24
N GLY A 362 13.05 9.12 12.40
CA GLY A 362 14.51 9.04 12.47
C GLY A 362 15.04 8.09 13.56
N ARG A 363 14.19 7.24 14.14
CA ARG A 363 14.63 6.26 15.15
C ARG A 363 14.56 4.81 14.69
N GLY A 364 14.43 4.62 13.38
CA GLY A 364 14.42 3.32 12.74
C GLY A 364 13.05 2.65 12.74
N ILE A 365 13.04 1.37 12.40
CA ILE A 365 11.82 0.56 12.28
C ILE A 365 11.08 0.48 13.62
N VAL A 366 9.76 0.49 13.57
CA VAL A 366 8.88 0.41 14.74
C VAL A 366 8.39 -1.02 14.92
N LEU A 367 8.54 -1.58 16.10
CA LEU A 367 7.90 -2.84 16.52
C LEU A 367 6.66 -2.52 17.36
N ASN A 368 5.49 -2.89 16.91
CA ASN A 368 4.25 -2.81 17.65
C ASN A 368 3.89 -4.21 18.14
N LYS A 369 4.05 -4.46 19.43
CA LYS A 369 3.69 -5.76 20.03
C LYS A 369 2.20 -6.08 19.82
N PHE A 370 1.36 -5.04 19.77
CA PHE A 370 -0.06 -5.06 19.47
C PHE A 370 -0.50 -3.71 18.89
N THR A 371 -1.57 -3.69 18.12
CA THR A 371 -2.09 -2.47 17.46
C THR A 371 -3.54 -2.15 17.84
N GLY A 372 -4.35 -3.12 18.19
CA GLY A 372 -5.79 -3.00 18.41
C GLY A 372 -6.26 -1.86 19.33
N ALA A 373 -7.55 -1.54 19.24
CA ALA A 373 -8.15 -0.42 19.98
C ALA A 373 -8.50 -0.77 21.43
N ARG A 374 -8.44 0.22 22.31
CA ARG A 374 -8.87 0.14 23.72
C ARG A 374 -8.26 -1.07 24.44
N GLY A 375 -9.02 -2.14 24.73
CA GLY A 375 -8.55 -3.37 25.34
C GLY A 375 -7.84 -4.33 24.36
N LYS A 376 -7.10 -3.85 23.37
CA LYS A 376 -6.42 -4.63 22.32
C LYS A 376 -7.36 -5.40 21.40
N SER A 377 -8.58 -4.92 21.21
CA SER A 377 -9.56 -5.56 20.35
C SER A 377 -9.13 -5.49 18.88
N GLY A 378 -9.26 -6.62 18.14
CA GLY A 378 -8.92 -6.70 16.73
C GLY A 378 -7.41 -6.66 16.44
N SER A 379 -6.58 -7.10 17.38
CA SER A 379 -5.12 -7.08 17.27
C SER A 379 -4.50 -8.47 17.45
N ASN A 380 -3.33 -8.67 16.86
CA ASN A 380 -2.38 -9.67 17.31
C ASN A 380 -1.62 -9.12 18.53
N ASP A 381 -1.38 -9.93 19.56
CA ASP A 381 -0.48 -9.60 20.68
C ASP A 381 0.72 -10.56 20.62
N ALA A 382 1.84 -10.08 20.05
CA ALA A 382 2.99 -10.93 19.75
C ALA A 382 3.58 -11.56 21.01
N ASN A 383 3.95 -12.85 20.91
CA ASN A 383 4.55 -13.61 22.01
C ASN A 383 5.90 -13.02 22.45
N ALA A 384 6.18 -13.06 23.72
CA ALA A 384 7.42 -12.51 24.29
C ALA A 384 8.68 -13.16 23.73
N GLU A 385 8.65 -14.48 23.49
CA GLU A 385 9.74 -15.26 22.90
C GLU A 385 10.04 -14.81 21.46
N TYR A 386 8.99 -14.55 20.67
CA TYR A 386 9.13 -14.07 19.32
C TYR A 386 9.66 -12.64 19.27
N VAL A 387 9.13 -11.76 20.11
CA VAL A 387 9.65 -10.39 20.25
C VAL A 387 11.13 -10.40 20.63
N ALA A 388 11.56 -11.27 21.55
CA ALA A 388 12.96 -11.41 21.95
C ALA A 388 13.85 -11.89 20.77
N ARG A 389 13.36 -12.83 19.95
CA ARG A 389 14.06 -13.32 18.76
C ARG A 389 14.23 -12.21 17.72
N VAL A 390 13.17 -11.49 17.37
CA VAL A 390 13.22 -10.37 16.43
C VAL A 390 14.18 -9.28 16.89
N ARG A 391 14.12 -8.90 18.18
CA ARG A 391 15.05 -7.94 18.78
C ARG A 391 16.51 -8.39 18.65
N LYS A 392 16.77 -9.68 18.92
CA LYS A 392 18.12 -10.23 18.76
C LYS A 392 18.61 -10.15 17.33
N ILE A 393 17.79 -10.50 16.34
CA ILE A 393 18.12 -10.38 14.92
C ILE A 393 18.49 -8.93 14.58
N PHE A 394 17.70 -7.96 15.03
CA PHE A 394 17.96 -6.55 14.73
C PHE A 394 19.23 -6.03 15.42
N ASP A 395 19.45 -6.41 16.69
CA ASP A 395 20.67 -6.03 17.41
C ASP A 395 21.92 -6.67 16.77
N ASP A 396 21.87 -7.93 16.31
CA ASP A 396 23.00 -8.64 15.67
C ASP A 396 23.36 -8.03 14.29
N HIS A 397 22.43 -7.35 13.63
CA HIS A 397 22.61 -6.70 12.33
C HIS A 397 22.70 -5.16 12.39
N ASP A 398 22.91 -4.58 13.56
CA ASP A 398 23.01 -3.13 13.76
C ASP A 398 21.84 -2.35 13.15
N VAL A 399 20.61 -2.89 13.28
CA VAL A 399 19.38 -2.25 12.85
C VAL A 399 18.89 -1.30 13.95
N ALA A 400 18.66 -0.03 13.61
CA ALA A 400 17.99 0.88 14.52
C ALA A 400 16.50 0.56 14.56
N PHE A 401 15.97 0.31 15.77
CA PHE A 401 14.55 0.03 15.97
C PHE A 401 14.02 0.66 17.26
N GLN A 402 12.73 0.85 17.29
CA GLN A 402 11.98 1.35 18.43
C GLN A 402 10.73 0.50 18.67
N THR A 403 10.05 0.72 19.80
CA THR A 403 8.76 0.07 20.09
C THR A 403 7.72 1.14 20.34
N ALA A 404 6.50 0.93 19.86
CA ALA A 404 5.43 1.89 20.02
C ALA A 404 4.06 1.21 20.20
N GLU A 405 3.10 2.01 20.63
CA GLU A 405 1.66 1.76 20.53
C GLU A 405 1.03 2.81 19.62
N LEU A 406 -0.08 2.48 19.01
CA LEU A 406 -0.79 3.38 18.10
C LEU A 406 -1.67 4.38 18.89
N GLY A 407 -1.04 5.44 19.40
CA GLY A 407 -1.70 6.48 20.20
C GLY A 407 -1.96 6.09 21.67
N LYS A 408 -2.72 6.92 22.40
CA LYS A 408 -3.15 6.63 23.76
C LYS A 408 -4.23 5.54 23.78
N VAL A 409 -4.29 4.74 24.86
CA VAL A 409 -5.16 3.57 25.02
C VAL A 409 -6.61 3.80 24.65
N ASP A 410 -7.22 4.92 25.05
CA ASP A 410 -8.62 5.21 24.76
C ASP A 410 -8.85 6.02 23.46
N PHE A 411 -7.79 6.50 22.82
CA PHE A 411 -7.84 7.35 21.62
C PHE A 411 -7.40 6.60 20.37
N GLY A 412 -6.35 5.81 20.49
CA GLY A 412 -5.70 5.15 19.37
C GLY A 412 -6.06 3.69 19.22
N GLY A 413 -5.41 3.06 18.27
CA GLY A 413 -5.57 1.67 17.91
C GLY A 413 -6.32 1.49 16.60
N GLY A 414 -5.89 0.51 15.83
CA GLY A 414 -6.50 0.07 14.58
C GLY A 414 -6.24 -1.42 14.40
N GLY A 415 -6.98 -2.06 13.50
CA GLY A 415 -6.65 -3.40 13.03
C GLY A 415 -5.50 -3.32 12.02
N THR A 416 -4.74 -4.38 11.90
CA THR A 416 -3.75 -4.63 10.86
C THR A 416 -3.94 -6.03 10.33
N ILE A 417 -3.26 -6.41 9.27
CA ILE A 417 -3.32 -7.78 8.73
C ILE A 417 -2.71 -8.84 9.66
N ALA A 418 -1.98 -8.44 10.70
CA ALA A 418 -1.27 -9.33 11.61
C ALA A 418 -2.17 -10.37 12.29
N TYR A 419 -3.36 -9.99 12.77
CA TYR A 419 -4.28 -10.93 13.42
C TYR A 419 -4.78 -12.01 12.48
N ILE A 420 -4.90 -11.70 11.18
CA ILE A 420 -5.37 -12.66 10.16
C ILE A 420 -4.29 -13.73 9.93
N ALA A 421 -3.03 -13.31 9.81
CA ALA A 421 -1.90 -14.23 9.71
C ALA A 421 -1.77 -15.12 10.96
N ALA A 422 -1.97 -14.54 12.14
CA ALA A 422 -1.93 -15.26 13.41
C ALA A 422 -2.99 -16.39 13.52
N LEU A 423 -4.09 -16.33 12.76
CA LEU A 423 -5.09 -17.39 12.71
C LEU A 423 -4.54 -18.72 12.16
N TYR A 424 -3.45 -18.70 11.38
CA TYR A 424 -2.75 -19.90 10.96
C TYR A 424 -1.88 -20.52 12.07
N GLY A 425 -1.74 -19.83 13.21
CA GLY A 425 -0.92 -20.27 14.34
C GLY A 425 0.58 -19.96 14.19
N MET A 426 0.94 -19.08 13.25
CA MET A 426 2.32 -18.61 13.06
C MET A 426 2.69 -17.50 14.06
N GLU A 427 3.98 -17.29 14.25
CA GLU A 427 4.51 -16.16 15.01
C GLU A 427 4.45 -14.87 14.20
N VAL A 428 3.76 -13.87 14.70
CA VAL A 428 3.55 -12.58 13.99
C VAL A 428 3.81 -11.41 14.92
N ILE A 429 4.46 -10.38 14.41
CA ILE A 429 4.57 -9.06 15.05
C ILE A 429 4.37 -7.96 14.00
N ASP A 430 3.70 -6.87 14.38
CA ASP A 430 3.59 -5.69 13.55
C ASP A 430 4.91 -4.91 13.54
N SER A 431 5.35 -4.50 12.36
CA SER A 431 6.67 -3.93 12.15
C SER A 431 6.68 -3.02 10.93
N GLY A 432 6.85 -1.72 11.11
CA GLY A 432 6.84 -0.75 10.01
C GLY A 432 7.57 0.54 10.34
N VAL A 433 7.27 1.62 9.68
CA VAL A 433 7.92 2.91 9.89
C VAL A 433 6.97 3.95 10.48
N ALA A 434 7.52 4.96 11.14
CA ALA A 434 6.73 6.09 11.63
C ALA A 434 6.31 7.00 10.46
N VAL A 435 5.00 7.29 10.35
CA VAL A 435 4.43 8.18 9.34
C VAL A 435 3.65 9.30 10.01
N LEU A 436 3.87 10.52 9.55
CA LEU A 436 3.05 11.68 9.91
C LEU A 436 1.96 11.88 8.86
N SER A 437 0.80 12.39 9.31
CA SER A 437 -0.35 12.63 8.44
C SER A 437 -0.86 11.37 7.71
N MET A 438 -0.75 10.20 8.35
CA MET A 438 -1.28 8.93 7.85
C MET A 438 -2.73 9.08 7.35
N HIS A 439 -3.08 8.41 6.24
CA HIS A 439 -4.37 8.52 5.53
C HIS A 439 -4.67 9.90 4.91
N SER A 440 -3.73 10.83 4.93
CA SER A 440 -3.89 12.11 4.21
C SER A 440 -3.49 11.98 2.73
N PRO A 441 -3.93 12.89 1.87
CA PRO A 441 -3.46 12.94 0.48
C PRO A 441 -1.94 13.03 0.32
N TRP A 442 -1.26 13.55 1.35
CA TRP A 442 0.20 13.62 1.44
C TRP A 442 0.65 13.22 2.84
N GLU A 443 1.50 12.22 2.91
CA GLU A 443 2.05 11.66 4.13
C GLU A 443 3.55 11.91 4.19
N VAL A 444 4.14 11.84 5.39
CA VAL A 444 5.57 12.14 5.57
C VAL A 444 6.24 11.07 6.41
N THR A 445 7.35 10.50 5.90
CA THR A 445 8.23 9.60 6.66
C THR A 445 9.69 10.00 6.56
N SER A 446 10.54 9.49 7.46
CA SER A 446 11.98 9.74 7.45
C SER A 446 12.72 8.79 6.52
N LYS A 447 13.65 9.32 5.72
CA LYS A 447 14.54 8.50 4.87
C LYS A 447 15.36 7.48 5.68
N ALA A 448 15.74 7.85 6.90
CA ALA A 448 16.44 6.94 7.80
C ALA A 448 15.57 5.76 8.21
N ASP A 449 14.29 6.00 8.53
CA ASP A 449 13.37 4.93 8.94
C ASP A 449 13.08 3.97 7.78
N VAL A 450 12.95 4.48 6.55
CA VAL A 450 12.86 3.66 5.31
C VAL A 450 14.09 2.76 5.15
N TYR A 451 15.28 3.31 5.36
CA TYR A 451 16.53 2.55 5.26
C TYR A 451 16.67 1.50 6.36
N GLU A 452 16.32 1.83 7.59
CA GLU A 452 16.35 0.88 8.70
C GLU A 452 15.30 -0.23 8.55
N ALA A 453 14.12 0.06 7.98
CA ALA A 453 13.13 -0.96 7.65
C ALA A 453 13.67 -1.95 6.61
N TYR A 454 14.29 -1.47 5.55
CA TYR A 454 14.96 -2.33 4.57
C TYR A 454 16.04 -3.22 5.20
N LYS A 455 16.91 -2.66 6.06
CA LYS A 455 17.94 -3.43 6.79
C LYS A 455 17.31 -4.50 7.69
N ALA A 456 16.24 -4.13 8.41
CA ALA A 456 15.52 -5.02 9.30
C ALA A 456 14.90 -6.21 8.56
N TYR A 457 14.26 -5.94 7.43
CA TYR A 457 13.61 -6.97 6.61
C TYR A 457 14.64 -7.92 6.00
N LYS A 458 15.78 -7.39 5.54
CA LYS A 458 16.88 -8.19 5.04
C LYS A 458 17.47 -9.10 6.14
N ALA A 459 17.73 -8.54 7.33
CA ALA A 459 18.20 -9.31 8.48
C ALA A 459 17.23 -10.42 8.89
N PHE A 460 15.94 -10.12 8.90
CA PHE A 460 14.89 -11.08 9.23
C PHE A 460 14.81 -12.23 8.21
N LEU A 461 14.90 -11.95 6.91
CA LEU A 461 14.90 -13.00 5.88
C LEU A 461 16.10 -13.96 6.00
N LEU A 462 17.24 -13.47 6.52
CA LEU A 462 18.47 -14.25 6.68
C LEU A 462 18.42 -15.13 7.94
N ASP A 463 17.93 -14.64 9.06
CA ASP A 463 18.17 -15.22 10.39
C ASP A 463 16.90 -15.62 11.19
N ALA A 464 15.68 -15.45 10.63
CA ALA A 464 14.42 -15.76 11.33
C ALA A 464 14.02 -17.24 11.31
#